data_aeb16e57bd872cdef222451f3694bf2b
#
_entry.id   aeb16e57bd872cdef222451f3694bf2b
#
_cell.length_a   1.000
_cell.length_b   1.000
_cell.length_c   1.000
_cell.angle_alpha   90.00
_cell.angle_beta   90.00
_cell.angle_gamma   90.00
#
_symmetry.space_group_name_H-M   'P 1'
#
loop_
_entity.id
_entity.type
_entity.pdbx_description
1 polymer ?
#
loop_
_entity_poly.entity_id
_entity_poly.type
_entity_poly.pdbx_seq_one_letter_code
_entity_poly.pdbx_strand_id
1 'polypeptide(L)'
;MKGHIALATCHYPQGTRGAQLDALARHFLWDDHLNYLHGTGHGVGHFLNVHEGPQNIRLEENPTPLMPGMITSNEPGLYRTGEYGIRCENLVLTVPDYENEFGMFYRFETLTLFP
;
A
#
# COMPACT_ATOMS: atom_id res chain seq x y z
N MET A 1 -11.20 -1.14 6.51
CA MET A 1 -10.17 -1.41 7.54
C MET A 1 -9.41 -2.71 7.32
N LYS A 2 -10.10 -3.81 6.95
CA LYS A 2 -9.42 -5.10 6.72
C LYS A 2 -8.35 -5.01 5.63
N GLY A 3 -8.65 -4.37 4.51
CA GLY A 3 -7.69 -4.20 3.43
C GLY A 3 -6.50 -3.34 3.83
N HIS A 4 -6.73 -2.33 4.61
CA HIS A 4 -5.69 -1.46 5.16
C HIS A 4 -4.72 -2.27 6.02
N ILE A 5 -5.27 -3.14 6.88
CA ILE A 5 -4.47 -4.00 7.76
C ILE A 5 -3.73 -5.07 6.95
N ALA A 6 -4.42 -5.69 5.98
CA ALA A 6 -3.81 -6.72 5.15
C ALA A 6 -2.58 -6.19 4.41
N LEU A 7 -2.67 -4.98 3.85
CA LEU A 7 -1.54 -4.36 3.18
C LEU A 7 -0.43 -4.00 4.18
N ALA A 8 -0.79 -3.41 5.32
CA ALA A 8 0.20 -2.98 6.32
C ALA A 8 0.99 -4.13 6.92
N THR A 9 0.41 -5.32 6.97
CA THR A 9 1.04 -6.50 7.62
C THR A 9 1.61 -7.52 6.64
N CYS A 10 1.56 -7.26 5.34
CA CYS A 10 2.08 -8.22 4.36
C CYS A 10 3.60 -8.26 4.38
N HIS A 11 4.12 -9.42 3.98
CA HIS A 11 5.54 -9.63 3.69
C HIS A 11 5.66 -9.88 2.20
N TYR A 12 6.73 -9.41 1.58
CA TYR A 12 6.88 -9.57 0.14
C TYR A 12 8.35 -9.70 -0.26
N PRO A 13 8.62 -10.46 -1.32
CA PRO A 13 10.01 -10.64 -1.75
C PRO A 13 10.57 -9.39 -2.40
N GLN A 14 11.88 -9.24 -2.31
CA GLN A 14 12.62 -8.20 -3.03
C GLN A 14 12.22 -8.21 -4.51
N GLY A 15 12.01 -7.04 -5.08
CA GLY A 15 11.58 -6.89 -6.47
C GLY A 15 10.08 -6.77 -6.64
N THR A 16 9.29 -6.89 -5.57
CA THR A 16 7.84 -6.75 -5.65
C THR A 16 7.47 -5.31 -5.99
N ARG A 17 6.53 -5.17 -6.91
CA ARG A 17 6.01 -3.87 -7.33
C ARG A 17 4.65 -3.62 -6.69
N GLY A 18 4.29 -2.34 -6.60
CA GLY A 18 3.04 -1.95 -5.95
C GLY A 18 1.78 -2.59 -6.56
N ALA A 19 1.76 -2.79 -7.88
CA ALA A 19 0.62 -3.43 -8.53
C ALA A 19 0.37 -4.86 -8.02
N GLN A 20 1.42 -5.54 -7.58
CA GLN A 20 1.30 -6.89 -7.04
C GLN A 20 0.70 -6.92 -5.64
N LEU A 21 0.77 -5.81 -4.92
CA LEU A 21 0.25 -5.70 -3.55
C LEU A 21 -1.12 -5.03 -3.48
N ASP A 22 -1.53 -4.32 -4.52
CA ASP A 22 -2.77 -3.53 -4.51
C ASP A 22 -4.00 -4.40 -4.20
N ALA A 23 -4.06 -5.60 -4.73
CA ALA A 23 -5.19 -6.51 -4.52
C ALA A 23 -5.38 -6.88 -3.04
N LEU A 24 -4.32 -6.84 -2.23
CA LEU A 24 -4.43 -7.14 -0.80
C LEU A 24 -5.33 -6.11 -0.10
N ALA A 25 -5.26 -4.86 -0.53
CA ALA A 25 -6.09 -3.81 0.05
C ALA A 25 -7.52 -3.85 -0.47
N ARG A 26 -7.75 -4.40 -1.67
CA ARG A 26 -9.06 -4.40 -2.32
C ARG A 26 -9.85 -5.68 -2.10
N HIS A 27 -9.18 -6.78 -1.79
CA HIS A 27 -9.74 -8.12 -1.72
C HIS A 27 -11.05 -8.20 -0.92
N PHE A 28 -11.06 -7.60 0.26
CA PHE A 28 -12.25 -7.67 1.14
C PHE A 28 -13.44 -6.87 0.59
N LEU A 29 -13.17 -5.78 -0.13
CA LEU A 29 -14.21 -5.03 -0.81
C LEU A 29 -14.74 -5.79 -2.02
N TRP A 30 -13.85 -6.38 -2.79
CA TRP A 30 -14.23 -7.15 -3.98
C TRP A 30 -15.11 -8.34 -3.62
N ASP A 31 -14.89 -8.96 -2.45
CA ASP A 31 -15.74 -10.06 -1.99
C ASP A 31 -17.19 -9.62 -1.84
N ASP A 32 -17.44 -8.35 -1.54
CA ASP A 32 -18.77 -7.78 -1.41
C ASP A 32 -19.20 -6.99 -2.65
N HIS A 33 -18.48 -7.13 -3.77
CA HIS A 33 -18.73 -6.44 -5.03
C HIS A 33 -18.59 -4.91 -4.91
N LEU A 34 -17.73 -4.46 -4.02
CA LEU A 34 -17.39 -3.05 -3.81
C LEU A 34 -15.98 -2.76 -4.32
N ASN A 35 -15.72 -1.49 -4.62
CA ASN A 35 -14.41 -1.08 -5.12
C ASN A 35 -14.20 0.41 -4.84
N TYR A 36 -12.96 0.88 -5.02
CA TYR A 36 -12.65 2.30 -5.07
C TYR A 36 -11.80 2.55 -6.33
N LEU A 37 -11.92 3.78 -6.88
CA LEU A 37 -11.35 4.09 -8.20
C LEU A 37 -9.99 4.81 -8.13
N HIS A 38 -9.56 5.24 -6.94
CA HIS A 38 -8.23 5.84 -6.78
C HIS A 38 -7.17 4.76 -6.50
N GLY A 39 -5.90 5.13 -6.56
CA GLY A 39 -4.83 4.23 -6.16
C GLY A 39 -4.84 3.97 -4.67
N THR A 40 -4.32 2.82 -4.26
CA THR A 40 -4.23 2.45 -2.84
C THR A 40 -3.15 3.24 -2.11
N GLY A 41 -2.08 3.59 -2.81
CA GLY A 41 -1.00 4.35 -2.20
C GLY A 41 -0.08 4.99 -3.22
N HIS A 42 0.67 5.95 -2.75
CA HIS A 42 1.65 6.68 -3.55
C HIS A 42 2.92 6.89 -2.75
N GLY A 43 4.03 7.16 -3.45
CA GLY A 43 5.26 7.52 -2.79
C GLY A 43 5.12 8.83 -2.03
N VAL A 44 5.84 8.93 -0.94
CA VAL A 44 5.91 10.14 -0.13
C VAL A 44 7.38 10.56 -0.08
N GLY A 45 7.65 11.79 -0.53
CA GLY A 45 8.99 12.33 -0.55
C GLY A 45 9.40 12.98 0.76
N HIS A 46 10.67 13.34 0.81
CA HIS A 46 11.21 14.14 1.90
C HIS A 46 10.80 15.61 1.69
N PHE A 47 10.94 16.43 2.70
CA PHE A 47 10.73 17.88 2.60
C PHE A 47 9.35 18.28 2.09
N LEU A 48 8.29 17.65 2.63
CA LEU A 48 6.90 18.06 2.40
C LEU A 48 6.32 17.70 1.03
N ASN A 49 7.03 16.93 0.20
CA ASN A 49 6.49 16.45 -1.07
C ASN A 49 5.61 15.21 -0.81
N VAL A 50 4.33 15.46 -0.58
CA VAL A 50 3.38 14.41 -0.20
C VAL A 50 3.17 13.37 -1.31
N HIS A 51 3.20 13.80 -2.57
CA HIS A 51 3.01 12.91 -3.71
C HIS A 51 4.29 12.85 -4.53
N GLU A 52 5.22 12.02 -4.10
CA GLU A 52 6.49 11.89 -4.79
C GLU A 52 6.77 10.42 -5.10
N GLY A 53 6.79 10.10 -6.42
CA GLY A 53 7.19 8.80 -6.89
C GLY A 53 8.64 8.52 -6.55
N PRO A 54 9.23 7.46 -7.13
CA PRO A 54 8.71 6.72 -8.31
C PRO A 54 7.74 5.58 -8.02
N GLN A 55 7.65 5.11 -6.79
CA GLN A 55 6.79 3.96 -6.47
C GLN A 55 5.34 4.37 -6.19
N ASN A 56 4.43 3.43 -6.38
CA ASN A 56 3.05 3.55 -5.94
C ASN A 56 2.45 2.17 -5.70
N ILE A 57 1.25 2.14 -5.12
CA ILE A 57 0.47 0.91 -4.96
C ILE A 57 -0.88 1.17 -5.62
N ARG A 58 -1.09 0.60 -6.80
CA ARG A 58 -2.31 0.75 -7.57
C ARG A 58 -2.43 -0.39 -8.57
N LEU A 59 -3.60 -0.54 -9.19
CA LEU A 59 -3.84 -1.63 -10.13
C LEU A 59 -2.96 -1.53 -11.37
N GLU A 60 -2.70 -0.32 -11.84
CA GLU A 60 -1.88 -0.09 -13.02
C GLU A 60 -0.42 -0.44 -12.73
N GLU A 61 0.24 -1.06 -13.70
CA GLU A 61 1.62 -1.49 -13.57
C GLU A 61 2.57 -0.29 -13.46
N ASN A 62 3.51 -0.39 -12.54
CA ASN A 62 4.61 0.56 -12.38
C ASN A 62 5.87 -0.28 -12.22
N PRO A 63 6.87 -0.14 -13.12
CA PRO A 63 8.05 -1.00 -13.09
C PRO A 63 8.95 -0.81 -11.86
N THR A 64 8.75 0.25 -11.08
CA THR A 64 9.57 0.54 -9.92
C THR A 64 9.22 -0.39 -8.75
N PRO A 65 10.16 -1.24 -8.29
CA PRO A 65 9.90 -2.09 -7.13
C PRO A 65 9.90 -1.28 -5.84
N LEU A 66 9.26 -1.81 -4.81
CA LEU A 66 9.33 -1.25 -3.47
C LEU A 66 10.68 -1.61 -2.85
N MET A 67 11.41 -0.63 -2.38
CA MET A 67 12.76 -0.81 -1.85
C MET A 67 12.87 -0.28 -0.42
N PRO A 68 13.77 -0.86 0.39
CA PRO A 68 13.99 -0.37 1.76
C PRO A 68 14.26 1.13 1.79
N GLY A 69 13.64 1.81 2.74
CA GLY A 69 13.74 3.26 2.90
C GLY A 69 12.65 4.04 2.19
N MET A 70 11.87 3.41 1.32
CA MET A 70 10.76 4.08 0.65
C MET A 70 9.56 4.22 1.59
N ILE A 71 8.97 5.41 1.60
CA ILE A 71 7.75 5.70 2.35
C ILE A 71 6.60 5.76 1.36
N THR A 72 5.54 5.02 1.63
CA THR A 72 4.39 4.92 0.75
C THR A 72 3.11 5.10 1.57
N SER A 73 2.10 5.76 1.01
CA SER A 73 0.82 5.87 1.69
C SER A 73 0.04 4.54 1.55
N ASN A 74 -0.81 4.28 2.52
CA ASN A 74 -1.71 3.12 2.54
C ASN A 74 -3.10 3.68 2.80
N GLU A 75 -3.90 3.84 1.74
CA GLU A 75 -5.14 4.61 1.82
C GLU A 75 -6.32 4.01 1.05
N PRO A 76 -6.68 2.75 1.32
CA PRO A 76 -7.89 2.20 0.74
C PRO A 76 -9.12 2.92 1.26
N GLY A 77 -10.17 2.97 0.45
CA GLY A 77 -11.38 3.67 0.83
C GLY A 77 -12.64 3.06 0.23
N LEU A 78 -13.78 3.56 0.68
CA LEU A 78 -15.08 3.19 0.15
C LEU A 78 -15.95 4.45 0.09
N TYR A 79 -16.51 4.69 -1.07
CA TYR A 79 -17.31 5.89 -1.31
C TYR A 79 -18.62 5.51 -1.99
N ARG A 80 -19.73 6.04 -1.48
CA ARG A 80 -21.04 5.90 -2.10
C ARG A 80 -21.62 7.29 -2.31
N THR A 81 -21.80 7.64 -3.58
CA THR A 81 -22.33 8.96 -3.95
C THR A 81 -23.60 9.29 -3.21
N GLY A 82 -23.61 10.45 -2.54
CA GLY A 82 -24.76 10.93 -1.80
C GLY A 82 -25.01 10.27 -0.45
N GLU A 83 -24.19 9.28 -0.08
CA GLU A 83 -24.34 8.56 1.18
C GLU A 83 -23.17 8.79 2.13
N TYR A 84 -21.97 8.32 1.77
CA TYR A 84 -20.80 8.45 2.64
C TYR A 84 -19.50 8.21 1.88
N GLY A 85 -18.40 8.59 2.51
CA GLY A 85 -17.06 8.25 2.05
C GLY A 85 -16.19 7.96 3.25
N ILE A 86 -15.42 6.88 3.18
CA ILE A 86 -14.50 6.46 4.25
C ILE A 86 -13.16 6.12 3.61
N ARG A 87 -12.09 6.70 4.17
CA ARG A 87 -10.71 6.37 3.79
C ARG A 87 -9.90 6.18 5.06
N CYS A 88 -9.20 5.05 5.13
CA CYS A 88 -8.21 4.81 6.18
C CYS A 88 -6.84 5.09 5.58
N GLU A 89 -6.06 5.98 6.19
CA GLU A 89 -4.79 6.40 5.63
C GLU A 89 -3.68 6.36 6.68
N ASN A 90 -2.59 5.68 6.34
CA ASN A 90 -1.34 5.69 7.11
C ASN A 90 -0.17 5.76 6.14
N LEU A 91 1.00 6.11 6.67
CA LEU A 91 2.26 6.03 5.96
C LEU A 91 2.99 4.78 6.40
N VAL A 92 3.56 4.05 5.44
CA VAL A 92 4.31 2.85 5.72
C VAL A 92 5.72 2.95 5.12
N LEU A 93 6.68 2.43 5.86
CA LEU A 93 8.09 2.40 5.46
C LEU A 93 8.44 0.97 5.05
N THR A 94 9.04 0.80 3.87
CA THR A 94 9.59 -0.50 3.46
C THR A 94 10.87 -0.76 4.23
N VAL A 95 10.94 -1.89 4.92
CA VAL A 95 12.11 -2.29 5.70
C VAL A 95 12.47 -3.74 5.40
N PRO A 96 13.77 -4.12 5.56
CA PRO A 96 14.17 -5.53 5.47
C PRO A 96 13.46 -6.34 6.53
N ASP A 97 13.09 -7.57 6.18
CA ASP A 97 12.38 -8.48 7.09
C ASP A 97 13.18 -9.76 7.32
N TYR A 98 13.36 -10.56 6.29
CA TYR A 98 13.94 -11.89 6.44
C TYR A 98 14.61 -12.36 5.14
N GLU A 99 15.68 -13.13 5.27
CA GLU A 99 16.35 -13.74 4.12
C GLU A 99 16.42 -15.25 4.31
N ASN A 100 16.10 -15.99 3.24
CA ASN A 100 16.18 -17.44 3.23
C ASN A 100 16.59 -17.92 1.83
N GLU A 101 16.44 -19.23 1.55
CA GLU A 101 16.77 -19.81 0.24
C GLU A 101 15.96 -19.22 -0.91
N PHE A 102 14.82 -18.57 -0.64
CA PHE A 102 14.00 -17.92 -1.66
C PHE A 102 14.37 -16.46 -1.88
N GLY A 103 15.30 -15.93 -1.10
CA GLY A 103 15.80 -14.57 -1.23
C GLY A 103 15.47 -13.67 -0.04
N MET A 104 15.63 -12.38 -0.27
CA MET A 104 15.34 -11.35 0.72
C MET A 104 13.87 -10.98 0.69
N PHE A 105 13.25 -10.89 1.86
CA PHE A 105 11.87 -10.43 2.03
C PHE A 105 11.85 -9.09 2.71
N TYR A 106 10.88 -8.26 2.36
CA TYR A 106 10.62 -6.98 2.97
C TYR A 106 9.24 -7.01 3.66
N ARG A 107 9.02 -6.04 4.50
CA ARG A 107 7.72 -5.77 5.13
C ARG A 107 7.54 -4.28 5.28
N PHE A 108 6.35 -3.88 5.67
CA PHE A 108 6.07 -2.49 6.00
C PHE A 108 6.13 -2.26 7.51
N GLU A 109 6.62 -1.08 7.87
CA GLU A 109 6.56 -0.56 9.22
C GLU A 109 5.68 0.68 9.19
N THR A 110 4.60 0.67 9.95
CA THR A 110 3.66 1.78 9.96
C THR A 110 4.26 2.95 10.75
N LEU A 111 4.34 4.12 10.11
CA LEU A 111 4.94 5.31 10.69
C LEU A 111 3.93 6.21 11.38
N THR A 112 2.68 6.19 10.92
CA THR A 112 1.62 7.02 11.47
C THR A 112 0.65 6.14 12.25
N LEU A 113 -0.08 6.76 13.20
CA LEU A 113 -1.07 6.03 13.99
C LEU A 113 -2.46 6.42 13.52
N PHE A 114 -3.13 5.46 12.90
CA PHE A 114 -4.53 5.55 12.58
C PHE A 114 -5.14 4.22 12.99
N PRO A 115 -6.12 4.24 13.88
CA PRO A 115 -6.77 3.01 14.29
C PRO A 115 -7.60 2.39 13.18
#